data_c68a7ac4dd537c65fb77b447f386fb8e
#
_entry.id   c68a7ac4dd537c65fb77b447f386fb8e
#
_cell.length_a   1.000
_cell.length_b   1.000
_cell.length_c   1.000
_cell.angle_alpha   90.00
_cell.angle_beta   90.00
_cell.angle_gamma   90.00
#
_symmetry.space_group_name_H-M   'P 1'
#
loop_
_entity.id
_entity.type
_entity.pdbx_description
1 polymer ?
#
loop_
_entity_poly.entity_id
_entity_poly.type
_entity_poly.pdbx_seq_one_letter_code
_entity_poly.pdbx_strand_id
1 'polypeptide(L)'
;MTTAQPTHVPPTTPPGTTPGGPARRPAGGRALTVVGAVLAALLLALGVVQVLASMFAQTTSAVATLAATDVVELVADGEVLVTVSAVDDVRVERVARFAWTGPRYEVTSDGVRTVVRHECEGVWLTTCSAGLEVTVPEGTHVVVRTTDGEVRVAGPAADVEVRASDGDVHVSGARGDLDVRGRDGEVTAQGVRGDVAVALSDGDVRVTEAGGDVAVRSRDGAVVLADLAGDADVRASDGRIEVRDVRGALTARNRDGDVLVAQVRGDVTVQAVDGDVTVHGTGDPVALEITSNGRQRVEGATDPAADVRVELRTSDGDVAYLGPED
;
A
#
# COMPACT_ATOMS: atom_id res chain seq x y z
N MET A 1 15.41 -65.00 77.61
CA MET A 1 14.91 -66.30 77.11
C MET A 1 13.46 -66.19 76.89
N THR A 2 12.98 -65.99 75.66
CA THR A 2 11.60 -66.24 75.27
C THR A 2 11.58 -66.27 73.72
N THR A 3 11.34 -67.49 73.27
CA THR A 3 11.32 -67.86 71.85
C THR A 3 10.03 -67.40 71.21
N ALA A 4 10.09 -66.68 70.12
CA ALA A 4 8.91 -66.34 69.32
C ALA A 4 8.87 -67.24 68.09
N GLN A 5 7.74 -67.95 67.90
CA GLN A 5 7.40 -68.80 66.77
C GLN A 5 7.09 -67.99 65.48
N PRO A 6 7.41 -68.50 64.31
CA PRO A 6 7.04 -67.88 63.03
C PRO A 6 5.60 -68.24 62.64
N THR A 7 4.83 -67.20 62.29
CA THR A 7 3.47 -67.34 61.79
C THR A 7 3.49 -67.64 60.28
N HIS A 8 2.83 -68.74 59.90
CA HIS A 8 2.65 -69.23 58.54
C HIS A 8 1.64 -68.38 57.80
N VAL A 9 2.00 -67.74 56.68
CA VAL A 9 1.15 -67.04 55.76
C VAL A 9 0.81 -67.99 54.61
N PRO A 10 -0.47 -68.16 54.25
CA PRO A 10 -0.86 -69.04 53.12
C PRO A 10 -0.61 -68.27 51.77
N PRO A 11 -0.39 -68.96 50.66
CA PRO A 11 -0.12 -68.39 49.37
C PRO A 11 -1.41 -67.78 48.74
N THR A 12 -1.34 -66.54 48.35
CA THR A 12 -2.39 -65.88 47.57
C THR A 12 -2.31 -66.27 46.11
N THR A 13 -3.37 -66.81 45.60
CA THR A 13 -3.62 -67.13 44.18
C THR A 13 -3.65 -65.86 43.32
N PRO A 14 -2.97 -65.79 42.16
CA PRO A 14 -3.05 -64.65 41.28
C PRO A 14 -4.44 -64.59 40.58
N PRO A 15 -5.03 -63.44 40.41
CA PRO A 15 -6.28 -63.29 39.67
C PRO A 15 -6.10 -63.61 38.19
N GLY A 16 -7.01 -64.39 37.64
CA GLY A 16 -7.01 -64.83 36.26
C GLY A 16 -7.16 -63.70 35.29
N THR A 17 -6.29 -63.72 34.27
CA THR A 17 -6.36 -62.84 33.10
C THR A 17 -7.63 -63.17 32.27
N THR A 18 -8.57 -62.28 32.27
CA THR A 18 -9.72 -62.30 31.33
C THR A 18 -9.22 -61.98 29.92
N PRO A 19 -9.55 -62.74 28.88
CA PRO A 19 -9.16 -62.41 27.52
C PRO A 19 -9.87 -61.14 27.09
N GLY A 20 -9.13 -60.08 26.79
CA GLY A 20 -9.63 -58.81 26.28
C GLY A 20 -10.34 -59.01 24.92
N GLY A 21 -11.58 -58.69 24.88
CA GLY A 21 -12.37 -58.67 23.62
C GLY A 21 -11.77 -57.66 22.63
N PRO A 22 -12.01 -57.84 21.33
CA PRO A 22 -11.43 -56.99 20.31
C PRO A 22 -11.91 -55.54 20.52
N ALA A 23 -10.90 -54.64 20.67
CA ALA A 23 -11.14 -53.19 20.78
C ALA A 23 -11.94 -52.68 19.57
N ARG A 24 -13.17 -52.29 19.81
CA ARG A 24 -13.96 -51.57 18.79
C ARG A 24 -13.27 -50.28 18.44
N ARG A 25 -12.66 -50.22 17.24
CA ARG A 25 -12.11 -48.98 16.66
C ARG A 25 -13.24 -47.99 16.52
N PRO A 26 -13.12 -46.75 17.04
CA PRO A 26 -14.18 -45.77 16.94
C PRO A 26 -14.46 -45.45 15.46
N ALA A 27 -15.72 -45.51 15.07
CA ALA A 27 -16.18 -45.23 13.68
C ALA A 27 -15.85 -43.82 13.18
N GLY A 28 -15.50 -42.90 14.08
CA GLY A 28 -15.09 -41.53 13.75
C GLY A 28 -13.78 -41.40 12.97
N GLY A 29 -12.83 -42.36 13.14
CA GLY A 29 -11.54 -42.31 12.43
C GLY A 29 -11.64 -42.52 10.91
N ARG A 30 -12.63 -43.33 10.47
CA ARG A 30 -12.83 -43.56 9.03
C ARG A 30 -13.53 -42.40 8.33
N ALA A 31 -14.44 -41.70 9.02
CA ALA A 31 -15.08 -40.51 8.48
C ALA A 31 -14.05 -39.36 8.30
N LEU A 32 -13.14 -39.16 9.27
CA LEU A 32 -12.11 -38.14 9.20
C LEU A 32 -11.07 -38.40 8.09
N THR A 33 -10.69 -39.69 7.90
CA THR A 33 -9.77 -40.07 6.80
C THR A 33 -10.43 -39.91 5.42
N VAL A 34 -11.71 -40.21 5.28
CA VAL A 34 -12.44 -40.01 4.01
C VAL A 34 -12.60 -38.52 3.69
N VAL A 35 -12.96 -37.71 4.67
CA VAL A 35 -13.05 -36.24 4.49
C VAL A 35 -11.66 -35.66 4.16
N GLY A 36 -10.61 -36.09 4.84
CA GLY A 36 -9.23 -35.67 4.53
C GLY A 36 -8.77 -36.07 3.13
N ALA A 37 -9.10 -37.30 2.68
CA ALA A 37 -8.77 -37.78 1.34
C ALA A 37 -9.55 -37.02 0.25
N VAL A 38 -10.82 -36.70 0.48
CA VAL A 38 -11.65 -35.91 -0.46
C VAL A 38 -11.11 -34.48 -0.56
N LEU A 39 -10.77 -33.85 0.56
CA LEU A 39 -10.15 -32.50 0.57
C LEU A 39 -8.80 -32.49 -0.14
N ALA A 40 -7.94 -33.48 0.11
CA ALA A 40 -6.66 -33.60 -0.57
C ALA A 40 -6.82 -33.83 -2.08
N ALA A 41 -7.78 -34.65 -2.50
CA ALA A 41 -8.08 -34.87 -3.92
C ALA A 41 -8.65 -33.61 -4.59
N LEU A 42 -9.50 -32.85 -3.89
CA LEU A 42 -10.01 -31.55 -4.36
C LEU A 42 -8.87 -30.51 -4.52
N LEU A 43 -7.97 -30.41 -3.54
CA LEU A 43 -6.82 -29.50 -3.60
C LEU A 43 -5.84 -29.88 -4.72
N LEU A 44 -5.62 -31.20 -4.92
CA LEU A 44 -4.81 -31.69 -6.04
C LEU A 44 -5.47 -31.39 -7.39
N ALA A 45 -6.78 -31.61 -7.51
CA ALA A 45 -7.50 -31.29 -8.74
C ALA A 45 -7.47 -29.80 -9.05
N LEU A 46 -7.66 -28.94 -8.03
CA LEU A 46 -7.51 -27.49 -8.15
C LEU A 46 -6.10 -27.09 -8.59
N GLY A 47 -5.07 -27.68 -7.97
CA GLY A 47 -3.67 -27.45 -8.35
C GLY A 47 -3.37 -27.82 -9.81
N VAL A 48 -3.89 -28.96 -10.26
CA VAL A 48 -3.74 -29.42 -11.66
C VAL A 48 -4.45 -28.47 -12.61
N VAL A 49 -5.65 -28.03 -12.30
CA VAL A 49 -6.39 -27.05 -13.13
C VAL A 49 -5.62 -25.75 -13.24
N GLN A 50 -5.04 -25.29 -12.14
CA GLN A 50 -4.28 -24.03 -12.10
C GLN A 50 -2.97 -24.11 -12.91
N VAL A 51 -2.26 -25.24 -12.82
CA VAL A 51 -1.05 -25.51 -13.63
C VAL A 51 -1.43 -25.62 -15.13
N LEU A 52 -2.50 -26.30 -15.47
CA LEU A 52 -2.96 -26.38 -16.85
C LEU A 52 -3.39 -25.01 -17.36
N ALA A 53 -4.12 -24.22 -16.58
CA ALA A 53 -4.50 -22.85 -16.94
C ALA A 53 -3.29 -21.97 -17.25
N SER A 54 -2.22 -22.06 -16.43
CA SER A 54 -0.99 -21.29 -16.67
C SER A 54 -0.24 -21.74 -17.93
N MET A 55 -0.29 -23.03 -18.28
CA MET A 55 0.35 -23.59 -19.49
C MET A 55 -0.40 -23.24 -20.79
N PHE A 56 -1.72 -23.06 -20.71
CA PHE A 56 -2.55 -22.72 -21.87
C PHE A 56 -2.91 -21.23 -21.96
N ALA A 57 -2.33 -20.39 -21.10
CA ALA A 57 -2.57 -18.96 -21.12
C ALA A 57 -2.10 -18.37 -22.48
N GLN A 58 -3.02 -17.71 -23.16
CA GLN A 58 -2.77 -16.99 -24.40
C GLN A 58 -2.65 -15.50 -24.10
N THR A 59 -1.74 -14.83 -24.81
CA THR A 59 -1.64 -13.37 -24.78
C THR A 59 -2.17 -12.82 -26.08
N THR A 60 -3.10 -11.89 -26.00
CA THR A 60 -3.64 -11.18 -27.16
C THR A 60 -3.47 -9.69 -27.00
N SER A 61 -3.13 -8.99 -28.05
CA SER A 61 -3.15 -7.52 -28.07
C SER A 61 -3.99 -7.02 -29.24
N ALA A 62 -4.62 -5.88 -29.06
CA ALA A 62 -5.35 -5.20 -30.11
C ALA A 62 -5.33 -3.69 -29.86
N VAL A 63 -5.19 -2.92 -30.92
CA VAL A 63 -5.09 -1.45 -30.88
C VAL A 63 -6.37 -0.84 -31.42
N ALA A 64 -6.84 0.20 -30.75
CA ALA A 64 -7.93 1.04 -31.17
C ALA A 64 -7.51 2.52 -31.10
N THR A 65 -8.01 3.34 -32.03
CA THR A 65 -7.85 4.80 -31.98
C THR A 65 -9.23 5.41 -31.74
N LEU A 66 -9.33 6.29 -30.76
CA LEU A 66 -10.54 6.95 -30.31
C LEU A 66 -10.36 8.46 -30.46
N ALA A 67 -11.42 9.18 -30.72
CA ALA A 67 -11.37 10.63 -30.72
C ALA A 67 -10.98 11.17 -29.33
N ALA A 68 -10.20 12.23 -29.32
CA ALA A 68 -9.82 12.89 -28.06
C ALA A 68 -11.06 13.42 -27.31
N THR A 69 -11.00 13.31 -26.00
CA THR A 69 -11.99 13.85 -25.06
C THR A 69 -11.27 14.50 -23.89
N ASP A 70 -11.96 15.39 -23.17
CA ASP A 70 -11.39 16.10 -22.02
C ASP A 70 -11.03 15.15 -20.88
N VAL A 71 -11.79 14.05 -20.73
CA VAL A 71 -11.62 13.05 -19.68
C VAL A 71 -11.49 11.65 -20.29
N VAL A 72 -10.46 10.93 -19.90
CA VAL A 72 -10.27 9.52 -20.24
C VAL A 72 -10.29 8.70 -18.95
N GLU A 73 -11.31 7.85 -18.81
CA GLU A 73 -11.46 6.92 -17.69
C GLU A 73 -11.09 5.50 -18.15
N LEU A 74 -10.13 4.89 -17.45
CA LEU A 74 -9.61 3.56 -17.70
C LEU A 74 -9.98 2.64 -16.54
N VAL A 75 -10.65 1.53 -16.85
CA VAL A 75 -11.01 0.51 -15.87
C VAL A 75 -10.41 -0.81 -16.33
N ALA A 76 -9.56 -1.43 -15.50
CA ALA A 76 -8.81 -2.61 -15.89
C ALA A 76 -8.58 -3.56 -14.69
N ASP A 77 -8.43 -4.85 -15.00
CA ASP A 77 -8.00 -5.89 -14.05
C ASP A 77 -6.57 -6.33 -14.36
N GLY A 78 -5.67 -5.38 -14.50
CA GLY A 78 -4.27 -5.61 -14.82
C GLY A 78 -3.49 -4.31 -14.91
N GLU A 79 -2.28 -4.39 -15.47
CA GLU A 79 -1.39 -3.24 -15.63
C GLU A 79 -2.02 -2.14 -16.49
N VAL A 80 -1.91 -0.89 -16.05
CA VAL A 80 -2.38 0.29 -16.79
C VAL A 80 -1.22 1.24 -17.00
N LEU A 81 -0.81 1.39 -18.26
CA LEU A 81 0.24 2.32 -18.68
C LEU A 81 -0.39 3.48 -19.44
N VAL A 82 -0.25 4.68 -18.94
CA VAL A 82 -0.73 5.90 -19.58
C VAL A 82 0.44 6.80 -19.94
N THR A 83 0.57 7.09 -21.21
CA THR A 83 1.55 8.07 -21.73
C THR A 83 0.80 9.30 -22.24
N VAL A 84 1.09 10.44 -21.66
CA VAL A 84 0.54 11.73 -22.12
C VAL A 84 1.55 12.39 -23.04
N SER A 85 1.13 12.71 -24.25
CA SER A 85 2.02 13.26 -25.28
C SER A 85 1.29 14.15 -26.27
N ALA A 86 2.04 14.86 -27.13
CA ALA A 86 1.49 15.75 -28.14
C ALA A 86 0.87 14.96 -29.32
N VAL A 87 -0.27 14.32 -29.06
CA VAL A 87 -1.06 13.58 -30.06
C VAL A 87 -2.46 14.20 -30.15
N ASP A 88 -3.17 13.99 -31.26
CA ASP A 88 -4.52 14.54 -31.47
C ASP A 88 -5.61 13.55 -31.05
N ASP A 89 -5.32 12.26 -31.03
CA ASP A 89 -6.28 11.19 -30.73
C ASP A 89 -5.82 10.33 -29.55
N VAL A 90 -6.78 9.65 -28.90
CA VAL A 90 -6.51 8.66 -27.87
C VAL A 90 -6.22 7.30 -28.53
N ARG A 91 -5.03 6.76 -28.29
CA ARG A 91 -4.64 5.41 -28.73
C ARG A 91 -4.71 4.46 -27.55
N VAL A 92 -5.46 3.38 -27.70
CA VAL A 92 -5.63 2.34 -26.69
C VAL A 92 -5.11 1.02 -27.25
N GLU A 93 -4.10 0.47 -26.62
CA GLU A 93 -3.67 -0.91 -26.81
C GLU A 93 -4.13 -1.74 -25.61
N ARG A 94 -4.97 -2.71 -25.86
CA ARG A 94 -5.41 -3.67 -24.86
C ARG A 94 -4.51 -4.89 -24.89
N VAL A 95 -4.03 -5.29 -23.73
CA VAL A 95 -3.21 -6.49 -23.57
C VAL A 95 -3.95 -7.44 -22.64
N ALA A 96 -4.28 -8.62 -23.12
CA ALA A 96 -5.01 -9.60 -22.34
C ALA A 96 -4.20 -10.90 -22.24
N ARG A 97 -4.15 -11.46 -21.04
CA ARG A 97 -3.63 -12.80 -20.78
C ARG A 97 -4.70 -13.65 -20.12
N PHE A 98 -5.14 -14.68 -20.78
CA PHE A 98 -6.22 -15.53 -20.28
C PHE A 98 -6.06 -16.98 -20.72
N ALA A 99 -6.63 -17.93 -19.95
CA ALA A 99 -6.55 -19.35 -20.26
C ALA A 99 -7.80 -19.91 -20.95
N TRP A 100 -8.98 -19.51 -20.54
CA TRP A 100 -10.25 -20.11 -20.97
C TRP A 100 -11.20 -19.08 -21.56
N THR A 101 -11.52 -18.04 -20.81
CA THR A 101 -12.43 -16.97 -21.22
C THR A 101 -11.62 -15.67 -21.23
N GLY A 102 -11.66 -14.98 -22.36
CA GLY A 102 -10.99 -13.67 -22.49
C GLY A 102 -11.73 -12.57 -21.75
N PRO A 103 -11.04 -11.47 -21.43
CA PRO A 103 -11.65 -10.30 -20.79
C PRO A 103 -12.66 -9.64 -21.71
N ARG A 104 -13.59 -8.94 -21.09
CA ARG A 104 -14.56 -8.09 -21.80
C ARG A 104 -13.94 -6.73 -22.07
N TYR A 105 -14.08 -6.26 -23.28
CA TYR A 105 -13.66 -4.93 -23.69
C TYR A 105 -14.87 -4.11 -24.11
N GLU A 106 -15.01 -2.93 -23.51
CA GLU A 106 -16.09 -2.01 -23.80
C GLU A 106 -15.55 -0.58 -23.86
N VAL A 107 -16.00 0.20 -24.83
CA VAL A 107 -15.69 1.63 -24.93
C VAL A 107 -16.99 2.40 -25.03
N THR A 108 -17.14 3.38 -24.18
CA THR A 108 -18.29 4.31 -24.20
C THR A 108 -17.75 5.73 -24.25
N SER A 109 -18.25 6.54 -25.16
CA SER A 109 -17.88 7.96 -25.25
C SER A 109 -19.12 8.82 -25.44
N ASP A 110 -19.18 9.92 -24.72
CA ASP A 110 -20.23 10.93 -24.84
C ASP A 110 -19.74 12.25 -25.48
N GLY A 111 -18.49 12.25 -25.96
CA GLY A 111 -17.84 13.42 -26.58
C GLY A 111 -17.07 14.30 -25.60
N VAL A 112 -17.32 14.20 -24.30
CA VAL A 112 -16.57 14.89 -23.23
C VAL A 112 -15.71 13.89 -22.44
N ARG A 113 -16.26 12.71 -22.18
CA ARG A 113 -15.61 11.62 -21.45
C ARG A 113 -15.59 10.37 -22.30
N THR A 114 -14.45 9.72 -22.34
CA THR A 114 -14.29 8.38 -22.89
C THR A 114 -13.97 7.41 -21.76
N VAL A 115 -14.78 6.35 -21.63
CA VAL A 115 -14.58 5.26 -20.67
C VAL A 115 -14.16 4.03 -21.42
N VAL A 116 -12.99 3.50 -21.09
CA VAL A 116 -12.44 2.26 -21.62
C VAL A 116 -12.42 1.23 -20.49
N ARG A 117 -13.16 0.15 -20.66
CA ARG A 117 -13.22 -0.98 -19.72
C ARG A 117 -12.56 -2.20 -20.31
N HIS A 118 -11.66 -2.82 -19.59
CA HIS A 118 -11.02 -4.07 -19.94
C HIS A 118 -10.93 -4.94 -18.70
N GLU A 119 -11.97 -5.72 -18.47
CA GLU A 119 -12.21 -6.43 -17.21
C GLU A 119 -12.36 -7.92 -17.44
N CYS A 120 -11.87 -8.71 -16.51
CA CYS A 120 -11.98 -10.16 -16.49
C CYS A 120 -13.32 -10.59 -15.90
N GLU A 121 -14.20 -11.17 -16.73
CA GLU A 121 -15.42 -11.82 -16.24
C GLU A 121 -15.06 -13.27 -15.89
N GLY A 122 -14.92 -13.59 -14.62
CA GLY A 122 -14.62 -14.98 -14.30
C GLY A 122 -14.56 -15.30 -12.83
N VAL A 123 -14.68 -16.59 -12.58
CA VAL A 123 -14.52 -17.18 -11.26
C VAL A 123 -13.03 -17.13 -10.91
N TRP A 124 -12.69 -16.87 -9.66
CA TRP A 124 -11.35 -16.88 -9.06
C TRP A 124 -10.41 -18.06 -9.43
N LEU A 125 -10.92 -19.03 -10.18
CA LEU A 125 -10.21 -20.23 -10.68
C LEU A 125 -9.55 -20.05 -12.06
N THR A 126 -9.78 -18.92 -12.75
CA THR A 126 -9.25 -18.70 -14.10
C THR A 126 -8.14 -17.68 -14.09
N THR A 127 -7.03 -18.00 -14.78
CA THR A 127 -5.97 -17.01 -15.03
C THR A 127 -6.48 -16.02 -16.06
N CYS A 128 -6.72 -14.79 -15.64
CA CYS A 128 -7.08 -13.68 -16.50
C CYS A 128 -6.39 -12.40 -15.99
N SER A 129 -5.84 -11.64 -16.91
CA SER A 129 -5.33 -10.29 -16.67
C SER A 129 -5.70 -9.45 -17.89
N ALA A 130 -6.23 -8.27 -17.64
CA ALA A 130 -6.72 -7.35 -18.66
C ALA A 130 -6.03 -5.99 -18.49
N GLY A 131 -4.89 -5.81 -19.12
CA GLY A 131 -4.09 -4.58 -19.09
C GLY A 131 -4.47 -3.61 -20.19
N LEU A 132 -4.12 -2.34 -20.00
CA LEU A 132 -4.31 -1.23 -20.93
C LEU A 132 -3.02 -0.43 -21.08
N GLU A 133 -2.58 -0.23 -22.32
CA GLU A 133 -1.56 0.74 -22.67
C GLU A 133 -2.20 1.86 -23.48
N VAL A 134 -2.20 3.08 -22.94
CA VAL A 134 -2.98 4.18 -23.50
C VAL A 134 -2.10 5.39 -23.72
N THR A 135 -2.17 5.95 -24.92
CA THR A 135 -1.58 7.26 -25.22
C THR A 135 -2.70 8.29 -25.33
N VAL A 136 -2.62 9.36 -24.56
CA VAL A 136 -3.62 10.44 -24.53
C VAL A 136 -2.99 11.78 -24.88
N PRO A 137 -3.78 12.73 -25.41
CA PRO A 137 -3.33 14.11 -25.63
C PRO A 137 -2.88 14.81 -24.37
N GLU A 138 -1.99 15.82 -24.52
CA GLU A 138 -1.66 16.71 -23.41
C GLU A 138 -2.89 17.46 -22.90
N GLY A 139 -2.96 17.67 -21.60
CA GLY A 139 -4.08 18.36 -20.96
C GLY A 139 -5.34 17.50 -20.79
N THR A 140 -5.27 16.20 -21.04
CA THR A 140 -6.36 15.26 -20.74
C THR A 140 -6.41 15.00 -19.23
N HIS A 141 -7.60 15.01 -18.64
CA HIS A 141 -7.84 14.50 -17.30
C HIS A 141 -7.90 12.99 -17.35
N VAL A 142 -7.01 12.34 -16.61
CA VAL A 142 -6.84 10.87 -16.60
C VAL A 142 -7.42 10.29 -15.31
N VAL A 143 -8.38 9.37 -15.46
CA VAL A 143 -8.95 8.61 -14.34
C VAL A 143 -8.62 7.14 -14.52
N VAL A 144 -7.92 6.53 -13.58
CA VAL A 144 -7.57 5.11 -13.62
C VAL A 144 -8.23 4.38 -12.45
N ARG A 145 -8.86 3.25 -12.74
CA ARG A 145 -9.39 2.33 -11.74
C ARG A 145 -8.89 0.93 -12.04
N THR A 146 -8.17 0.35 -11.12
CA THR A 146 -7.68 -1.02 -11.23
C THR A 146 -7.90 -1.80 -9.94
N THR A 147 -8.10 -3.10 -10.10
CA THR A 147 -8.15 -4.02 -8.95
C THR A 147 -6.76 -4.54 -8.65
N ASP A 148 -6.06 -5.00 -9.68
CA ASP A 148 -4.71 -5.57 -9.58
C ASP A 148 -3.80 -4.98 -10.66
N GLY A 149 -2.53 -4.90 -10.37
CA GLY A 149 -1.52 -4.52 -11.33
C GLY A 149 -0.99 -3.10 -11.18
N GLU A 150 0.15 -2.87 -11.79
CA GLU A 150 0.85 -1.59 -11.75
C GLU A 150 0.08 -0.53 -12.56
N VAL A 151 -0.01 0.68 -11.99
CA VAL A 151 -0.49 1.87 -12.68
C VAL A 151 0.68 2.81 -12.91
N ARG A 152 0.95 3.12 -14.17
CA ARG A 152 1.95 4.13 -14.52
C ARG A 152 1.34 5.22 -15.38
N VAL A 153 1.40 6.47 -14.92
CA VAL A 153 0.97 7.64 -15.66
C VAL A 153 2.17 8.56 -15.85
N ALA A 154 2.54 8.81 -17.09
CA ALA A 154 3.70 9.62 -17.42
C ALA A 154 3.37 10.74 -18.40
N GLY A 155 3.83 11.94 -18.10
CA GLY A 155 3.69 13.13 -18.96
C GLY A 155 2.69 14.16 -18.47
N PRO A 156 2.47 15.21 -19.25
CA PRO A 156 1.78 16.44 -18.83
C PRO A 156 0.24 16.32 -18.86
N ALA A 157 -0.32 15.37 -18.11
CA ALA A 157 -1.77 15.28 -17.86
C ALA A 157 -2.30 16.57 -17.20
N ALA A 158 -3.58 16.88 -17.40
CA ALA A 158 -4.23 17.96 -16.63
C ALA A 158 -4.31 17.53 -15.16
N ASP A 159 -5.30 16.72 -14.82
CA ASP A 159 -5.41 16.11 -13.50
C ASP A 159 -5.32 14.60 -13.61
N VAL A 160 -4.88 13.94 -12.54
CA VAL A 160 -4.77 12.49 -12.48
C VAL A 160 -5.48 11.97 -11.24
N GLU A 161 -6.47 11.11 -11.45
CA GLU A 161 -7.15 10.39 -10.38
C GLU A 161 -6.86 8.88 -10.51
N VAL A 162 -6.29 8.27 -9.47
CA VAL A 162 -6.01 6.83 -9.45
C VAL A 162 -6.72 6.17 -8.27
N ARG A 163 -7.44 5.10 -8.57
CA ARG A 163 -7.97 4.18 -7.56
C ARG A 163 -7.45 2.78 -7.86
N ALA A 164 -6.56 2.30 -7.00
CA ALA A 164 -5.99 0.96 -7.07
C ALA A 164 -6.34 0.19 -5.81
N SER A 165 -6.70 -1.09 -5.93
CA SER A 165 -6.82 -1.94 -4.72
C SER A 165 -5.46 -2.50 -4.35
N ASP A 166 -4.83 -3.19 -5.29
CA ASP A 166 -3.53 -3.83 -5.09
C ASP A 166 -2.62 -3.47 -6.27
N GLY A 167 -1.38 -3.17 -5.99
CA GLY A 167 -0.38 -2.84 -7.00
C GLY A 167 0.19 -1.42 -6.87
N ASP A 168 1.35 -1.24 -7.47
CA ASP A 168 2.11 -0.01 -7.36
C ASP A 168 1.55 1.09 -8.28
N VAL A 169 1.60 2.32 -7.81
CA VAL A 169 1.15 3.50 -8.56
C VAL A 169 2.33 4.46 -8.77
N HIS A 170 2.66 4.71 -10.02
CA HIS A 170 3.71 5.64 -10.41
C HIS A 170 3.14 6.76 -11.27
N VAL A 171 3.19 7.99 -10.78
CA VAL A 171 2.74 9.18 -11.54
C VAL A 171 3.89 10.15 -11.70
N SER A 172 4.13 10.59 -12.92
CA SER A 172 5.20 11.55 -13.21
C SER A 172 4.81 12.65 -14.18
N GLY A 173 5.17 13.89 -13.86
CA GLY A 173 5.07 15.03 -14.75
C GLY A 173 3.66 15.62 -14.94
N ALA A 174 2.68 15.32 -14.09
CA ALA A 174 1.34 15.90 -14.17
C ALA A 174 1.40 17.43 -13.99
N ARG A 175 0.56 18.13 -14.77
CA ARG A 175 0.46 19.61 -14.70
C ARG A 175 -0.59 20.09 -13.71
N GLY A 176 -1.66 19.33 -13.53
CA GLY A 176 -2.71 19.59 -12.57
C GLY A 176 -2.54 18.77 -11.29
N ASP A 177 -3.67 18.49 -10.64
CA ASP A 177 -3.72 17.84 -9.36
C ASP A 177 -3.62 16.31 -9.48
N LEU A 178 -3.12 15.68 -8.42
CA LEU A 178 -3.01 14.24 -8.29
C LEU A 178 -3.80 13.74 -7.08
N ASP A 179 -4.79 12.88 -7.30
CA ASP A 179 -5.53 12.18 -6.24
C ASP A 179 -5.31 10.66 -6.38
N VAL A 180 -4.63 10.05 -5.40
CA VAL A 180 -4.39 8.60 -5.36
C VAL A 180 -5.06 7.98 -4.13
N ARG A 181 -5.89 6.98 -4.37
CA ARG A 181 -6.48 6.15 -3.33
C ARG A 181 -6.15 4.70 -3.58
N GLY A 182 -5.47 4.08 -2.62
CA GLY A 182 -5.05 2.68 -2.68
C GLY A 182 -5.34 1.93 -1.37
N ARG A 183 -5.19 0.61 -1.45
CA ARG A 183 -5.17 -0.24 -0.27
C ARG A 183 -3.76 -0.74 -0.02
N ASP A 184 -3.19 -1.47 -0.98
CA ASP A 184 -1.87 -2.09 -0.87
C ASP A 184 -0.97 -1.67 -2.05
N GLY A 185 0.33 -1.57 -1.82
CA GLY A 185 1.33 -1.24 -2.84
C GLY A 185 2.08 0.07 -2.58
N GLU A 186 3.08 0.36 -3.38
CA GLU A 186 3.86 1.59 -3.31
C GLU A 186 3.24 2.70 -4.18
N VAL A 187 3.14 3.92 -3.63
CA VAL A 187 2.75 5.11 -4.39
C VAL A 187 3.96 6.01 -4.56
N THR A 188 4.37 6.22 -5.80
CA THR A 188 5.43 7.18 -6.15
C THR A 188 4.87 8.28 -7.04
N ALA A 189 4.95 9.53 -6.59
CA ALA A 189 4.58 10.72 -7.35
C ALA A 189 5.79 11.64 -7.53
N GLN A 190 6.07 12.03 -8.76
CA GLN A 190 7.20 12.91 -9.08
C GLN A 190 6.84 14.01 -10.07
N GLY A 191 7.27 15.24 -9.79
CA GLY A 191 7.13 16.37 -10.72
C GLY A 191 5.68 16.76 -10.98
N VAL A 192 4.81 16.69 -9.97
CA VAL A 192 3.41 17.14 -10.01
C VAL A 192 3.37 18.65 -9.76
N ARG A 193 2.75 19.43 -10.65
CA ARG A 193 2.73 20.90 -10.48
C ARG A 193 1.58 21.40 -9.61
N GLY A 194 0.47 20.67 -9.59
CA GLY A 194 -0.69 20.95 -8.75
C GLY A 194 -0.58 20.33 -7.35
N ASP A 195 -1.70 20.19 -6.70
CA ASP A 195 -1.80 19.58 -5.37
C ASP A 195 -1.71 18.06 -5.46
N VAL A 196 -1.17 17.44 -4.40
CA VAL A 196 -1.04 15.98 -4.30
C VAL A 196 -1.81 15.48 -3.09
N ALA A 197 -2.79 14.62 -3.32
CA ALA A 197 -3.53 13.93 -2.27
C ALA A 197 -3.34 12.42 -2.39
N VAL A 198 -2.77 11.79 -1.37
CA VAL A 198 -2.56 10.33 -1.31
C VAL A 198 -3.24 9.76 -0.07
N ALA A 199 -4.06 8.73 -0.27
CA ALA A 199 -4.66 7.95 0.80
C ALA A 199 -4.38 6.47 0.56
N LEU A 200 -3.55 5.86 1.43
CA LEU A 200 -3.12 4.48 1.35
C LEU A 200 -3.38 3.77 2.68
N SER A 201 -3.74 2.49 2.64
CA SER A 201 -3.84 1.70 3.87
C SER A 201 -2.50 1.07 4.23
N ASP A 202 -1.94 0.28 3.31
CA ASP A 202 -0.72 -0.47 3.53
C ASP A 202 0.27 -0.24 2.37
N GLY A 203 1.49 0.15 2.69
CA GLY A 203 2.54 0.39 1.72
C GLY A 203 3.17 1.78 1.81
N ASP A 204 4.21 1.97 1.06
CA ASP A 204 5.05 3.17 1.12
C ASP A 204 4.53 4.28 0.20
N VAL A 205 4.67 5.52 0.65
CA VAL A 205 4.34 6.71 -0.14
C VAL A 205 5.60 7.55 -0.33
N ARG A 206 5.94 7.84 -1.58
CA ARG A 206 7.02 8.76 -1.94
C ARG A 206 6.50 9.86 -2.85
N VAL A 207 6.60 11.10 -2.40
CA VAL A 207 6.27 12.30 -3.19
C VAL A 207 7.50 13.18 -3.31
N THR A 208 7.87 13.50 -4.54
CA THR A 208 9.02 14.37 -4.81
C THR A 208 8.66 15.43 -5.85
N GLU A 209 9.21 16.64 -5.69
CA GLU A 209 9.02 17.73 -6.65
C GLU A 209 7.54 18.11 -6.84
N ALA A 210 6.82 18.37 -5.75
CA ALA A 210 5.44 18.86 -5.83
C ALA A 210 5.39 20.40 -5.82
N GLY A 211 4.58 20.94 -6.74
CA GLY A 211 4.42 22.41 -6.92
C GLY A 211 3.33 23.00 -6.03
N GLY A 212 2.28 22.24 -5.71
CA GLY A 212 1.18 22.62 -4.83
C GLY A 212 1.31 22.03 -3.43
N ASP A 213 0.19 21.96 -2.72
CA ASP A 213 0.11 21.40 -1.38
C ASP A 213 0.08 19.87 -1.42
N VAL A 214 0.69 19.23 -0.41
CA VAL A 214 0.76 17.77 -0.31
C VAL A 214 0.03 17.27 0.92
N ALA A 215 -0.98 16.43 0.72
CA ALA A 215 -1.75 15.79 1.78
C ALA A 215 -1.60 14.27 1.70
N VAL A 216 -0.96 13.64 2.69
CA VAL A 216 -0.78 12.18 2.75
C VAL A 216 -1.48 11.61 3.98
N ARG A 217 -2.23 10.55 3.76
CA ARG A 217 -2.81 9.70 4.80
C ARG A 217 -2.40 8.26 4.56
N SER A 218 -1.61 7.70 5.47
CA SER A 218 -1.24 6.29 5.46
C SER A 218 -1.59 5.64 6.80
N ARG A 219 -1.89 4.35 6.77
CA ARG A 219 -2.01 3.59 8.01
C ARG A 219 -0.68 2.93 8.33
N ASP A 220 -0.17 2.10 7.42
CA ASP A 220 1.07 1.35 7.58
C ASP A 220 2.04 1.66 6.42
N GLY A 221 3.32 1.74 6.71
CA GLY A 221 4.37 2.00 5.74
C GLY A 221 5.07 3.35 5.91
N ALA A 222 6.15 3.52 5.18
CA ALA A 222 6.94 4.74 5.23
C ALA A 222 6.35 5.84 4.34
N VAL A 223 6.39 7.08 4.83
CA VAL A 223 6.04 8.28 4.04
C VAL A 223 7.30 9.12 3.86
N VAL A 224 7.70 9.32 2.61
CA VAL A 224 8.87 10.13 2.24
C VAL A 224 8.43 11.27 1.34
N LEU A 225 8.62 12.50 1.80
CA LEU A 225 8.31 13.72 1.07
C LEU A 225 9.57 14.55 0.87
N ALA A 226 9.81 15.01 -0.36
CA ALA A 226 10.96 15.85 -0.65
C ALA A 226 10.67 16.90 -1.74
N ASP A 227 11.35 18.05 -1.67
CA ASP A 227 11.29 19.12 -2.67
C ASP A 227 9.88 19.67 -2.90
N LEU A 228 9.20 20.08 -1.83
CA LEU A 228 7.85 20.60 -1.88
C LEU A 228 7.82 22.12 -1.91
N ALA A 229 7.00 22.70 -2.81
CA ALA A 229 6.85 24.15 -2.91
C ALA A 229 5.70 24.69 -2.03
N GLY A 230 4.65 23.90 -1.80
CA GLY A 230 3.49 24.24 -0.98
C GLY A 230 3.62 23.70 0.46
N ASP A 231 2.48 23.63 1.15
CA ASP A 231 2.36 23.10 2.50
C ASP A 231 2.28 21.57 2.48
N ALA A 232 2.67 20.92 3.59
CA ALA A 232 2.59 19.48 3.74
C ALA A 232 1.77 19.08 4.98
N ASP A 233 0.74 18.25 4.78
CA ASP A 233 -0.06 17.64 5.85
C ASP A 233 0.07 16.11 5.79
N VAL A 234 0.80 15.51 6.73
CA VAL A 234 1.04 14.06 6.80
C VAL A 234 0.37 13.47 8.02
N ARG A 235 -0.42 12.44 7.80
CA ARG A 235 -1.01 11.62 8.87
C ARG A 235 -0.68 10.17 8.64
N ALA A 236 0.10 9.59 9.54
CA ALA A 236 0.38 8.15 9.58
C ALA A 236 -0.08 7.54 10.91
N SER A 237 -0.33 6.25 10.91
CA SER A 237 -0.55 5.52 12.17
C SER A 237 0.69 4.76 12.57
N ASP A 238 1.21 3.92 11.68
CA ASP A 238 2.39 3.11 11.91
C ASP A 238 3.39 3.32 10.76
N GLY A 239 4.62 3.50 11.08
CA GLY A 239 5.68 3.69 10.11
C GLY A 239 6.46 4.99 10.30
N ARG A 240 7.49 5.13 9.48
CA ARG A 240 8.36 6.30 9.52
C ARG A 240 7.82 7.43 8.64
N ILE A 241 7.89 8.65 9.15
CA ILE A 241 7.68 9.86 8.34
C ILE A 241 9.04 10.54 8.13
N GLU A 242 9.39 10.78 6.88
CA GLU A 242 10.59 11.52 6.50
C GLU A 242 10.20 12.66 5.56
N VAL A 243 10.48 13.90 5.97
CA VAL A 243 10.14 15.10 5.19
C VAL A 243 11.35 15.98 5.04
N ARG A 244 11.67 16.36 3.81
CA ARG A 244 12.83 17.22 3.50
C ARG A 244 12.46 18.31 2.49
N ASP A 245 13.13 19.45 2.59
CA ASP A 245 13.06 20.55 1.63
C ASP A 245 11.64 21.03 1.34
N VAL A 246 10.92 21.48 2.37
CA VAL A 246 9.58 22.07 2.26
C VAL A 246 9.67 23.58 2.35
N ARG A 247 9.11 24.27 1.36
CA ARG A 247 9.07 25.74 1.37
C ARG A 247 7.92 26.31 2.19
N GLY A 248 6.80 25.61 2.20
CA GLY A 248 5.63 25.93 3.00
C GLY A 248 5.70 25.43 4.44
N ALA A 249 4.56 25.38 5.11
CA ALA A 249 4.42 24.84 6.45
C ALA A 249 4.31 23.30 6.43
N LEU A 250 4.73 22.66 7.53
CA LEU A 250 4.61 21.22 7.73
C LEU A 250 3.74 20.91 8.94
N THR A 251 2.74 20.07 8.73
CA THR A 251 2.02 19.40 9.82
C THR A 251 2.19 17.90 9.69
N ALA A 252 2.87 17.25 10.62
CA ALA A 252 3.04 15.81 10.67
C ALA A 252 2.42 15.21 11.93
N ARG A 253 1.58 14.19 11.76
CA ARG A 253 0.99 13.43 12.86
C ARG A 253 1.29 11.97 12.67
N ASN A 254 1.93 11.35 13.65
CA ASN A 254 2.21 9.93 13.71
C ASN A 254 1.73 9.33 15.02
N ARG A 255 1.30 8.07 15.01
CA ARG A 255 1.01 7.36 16.26
C ARG A 255 2.24 6.58 16.69
N ASP A 256 2.69 5.64 15.84
CA ASP A 256 3.82 4.76 16.12
C ASP A 256 4.89 4.89 15.03
N GLY A 257 6.10 5.18 15.42
CA GLY A 257 7.25 5.30 14.55
C GLY A 257 7.87 6.69 14.51
N ASP A 258 9.08 6.74 13.99
CA ASP A 258 9.92 7.92 14.02
C ASP A 258 9.49 8.97 12.99
N VAL A 259 9.68 10.23 13.37
CA VAL A 259 9.48 11.37 12.48
C VAL A 259 10.80 12.10 12.29
N LEU A 260 11.29 12.14 11.06
CA LEU A 260 12.47 12.89 10.66
C LEU A 260 12.07 14.04 9.74
N VAL A 261 12.41 15.25 10.13
CA VAL A 261 12.14 16.47 9.37
C VAL A 261 13.43 17.21 9.14
N ALA A 262 13.66 17.67 7.92
CA ALA A 262 14.80 18.49 7.59
C ALA A 262 14.42 19.63 6.65
N GLN A 263 14.99 20.82 6.86
CA GLN A 263 14.94 21.96 5.95
C GLN A 263 13.53 22.42 5.58
N VAL A 264 12.67 22.62 6.55
CA VAL A 264 11.35 23.25 6.38
C VAL A 264 11.49 24.75 6.64
N ARG A 265 10.99 25.58 5.71
CA ARG A 265 11.11 27.05 5.81
C ARG A 265 9.92 27.71 6.48
N GLY A 266 8.74 27.09 6.43
CA GLY A 266 7.55 27.57 7.15
C GLY A 266 7.44 26.99 8.55
N ASP A 267 6.27 27.17 9.15
CA ASP A 267 5.97 26.61 10.45
C ASP A 267 6.00 25.08 10.46
N VAL A 268 6.50 24.49 11.54
CA VAL A 268 6.58 23.04 11.71
C VAL A 268 5.76 22.62 12.92
N THR A 269 4.80 21.75 12.71
CA THR A 269 4.02 21.11 13.79
C THR A 269 4.17 19.61 13.68
N VAL A 270 4.85 18.97 14.62
CA VAL A 270 4.96 17.51 14.70
C VAL A 270 4.28 17.00 15.96
N GLN A 271 3.40 16.04 15.80
CA GLN A 271 2.70 15.35 16.89
C GLN A 271 2.90 13.84 16.74
N ALA A 272 3.64 13.24 17.66
CA ALA A 272 3.81 11.80 17.77
C ALA A 272 3.20 11.29 19.09
N VAL A 273 2.89 10.01 19.16
CA VAL A 273 2.50 9.34 20.41
C VAL A 273 3.65 8.49 20.89
N ASP A 274 4.04 7.48 20.10
CA ASP A 274 5.21 6.63 20.35
C ASP A 274 6.20 6.79 19.19
N GLY A 275 7.44 7.07 19.51
CA GLY A 275 8.50 7.26 18.54
C GLY A 275 9.29 8.56 18.72
N ASP A 276 10.48 8.56 18.15
CA ASP A 276 11.40 9.67 18.26
C ASP A 276 11.10 10.75 17.19
N VAL A 277 11.20 12.00 17.60
CA VAL A 277 11.03 13.15 16.70
C VAL A 277 12.37 13.86 16.54
N THR A 278 12.91 13.86 15.33
CA THR A 278 14.13 14.60 15.00
C THR A 278 13.82 15.64 13.94
N VAL A 279 14.15 16.91 14.26
CA VAL A 279 13.98 18.03 13.33
C VAL A 279 15.31 18.73 13.14
N HIS A 280 15.76 18.80 11.87
CA HIS A 280 16.91 19.60 11.46
C HIS A 280 16.42 20.94 10.92
N GLY A 281 16.80 22.02 11.60
CA GLY A 281 16.44 23.37 11.19
C GLY A 281 17.22 23.84 9.96
N THR A 282 16.82 24.98 9.41
CA THR A 282 17.49 25.63 8.27
C THR A 282 18.76 26.38 8.64
N GLY A 283 19.00 26.56 9.93
CA GLY A 283 20.08 27.43 10.49
C GLY A 283 19.58 28.79 10.95
N ASP A 284 18.43 29.22 10.49
CA ASP A 284 17.78 30.42 11.00
C ASP A 284 17.16 30.18 12.39
N PRO A 285 17.08 31.19 13.27
CA PRO A 285 16.42 31.03 14.57
C PRO A 285 14.92 30.79 14.43
N VAL A 286 14.36 29.91 15.27
CA VAL A 286 12.92 29.61 15.32
C VAL A 286 12.35 29.78 16.72
N ALA A 287 11.05 30.08 16.81
CA ALA A 287 10.30 30.04 18.09
C ALA A 287 9.94 28.58 18.39
N LEU A 288 10.76 27.93 19.22
CA LEU A 288 10.67 26.50 19.52
C LEU A 288 9.81 26.22 20.74
N GLU A 289 8.86 25.31 20.62
CA GLU A 289 8.08 24.72 21.69
C GLU A 289 8.20 23.20 21.68
N ILE A 290 8.68 22.57 22.75
CA ILE A 290 8.80 21.12 22.87
C ILE A 290 7.99 20.63 24.06
N THR A 291 7.19 19.60 23.83
CA THR A 291 6.48 18.85 24.87
C THR A 291 6.78 17.36 24.70
N SER A 292 7.52 16.76 25.63
CA SER A 292 7.87 15.33 25.61
C SER A 292 8.10 14.84 27.05
N ASN A 293 7.76 13.58 27.30
CA ASN A 293 8.14 12.87 28.53
C ASN A 293 9.54 12.22 28.41
N GLY A 294 10.10 12.12 27.22
CA GLY A 294 11.45 11.61 26.96
C GLY A 294 12.54 12.68 27.07
N ARG A 295 13.72 12.37 26.55
CA ARG A 295 14.86 13.30 26.51
C ARG A 295 14.63 14.37 25.46
N GLN A 296 15.01 15.59 25.82
CA GLN A 296 14.96 16.73 24.91
C GLN A 296 16.39 17.19 24.60
N ARG A 297 16.71 17.31 23.32
CA ARG A 297 18.00 17.81 22.84
C ARG A 297 17.77 18.99 21.92
N VAL A 298 18.34 20.13 22.25
CA VAL A 298 18.22 21.36 21.46
C VAL A 298 19.62 21.86 21.13
N GLU A 299 20.00 21.81 19.86
CA GLU A 299 21.28 22.27 19.32
C GLU A 299 21.11 23.28 18.18
N GLY A 300 19.91 23.36 17.60
CA GLY A 300 19.55 24.34 16.58
C GLY A 300 19.39 25.75 17.15
N ALA A 301 19.42 26.76 16.30
CA ALA A 301 19.24 28.16 16.67
C ALA A 301 17.77 28.42 17.09
N THR A 302 17.58 29.08 18.23
CA THR A 302 16.24 29.40 18.73
C THR A 302 16.14 30.86 19.19
N ASP A 303 15.00 31.51 18.88
CA ASP A 303 14.64 32.83 19.38
C ASP A 303 13.10 32.85 19.58
N PRO A 304 12.62 33.12 20.81
CA PRO A 304 11.17 33.18 21.05
C PRO A 304 10.42 34.26 20.26
N ALA A 305 11.14 35.22 19.69
CA ALA A 305 10.60 36.28 18.84
C ALA A 305 10.70 36.00 17.33
N ALA A 306 11.18 34.81 16.94
CA ALA A 306 11.28 34.41 15.55
C ALA A 306 9.91 34.29 14.87
N ASP A 307 9.85 34.58 13.60
CA ASP A 307 8.64 34.51 12.79
C ASP A 307 8.19 33.06 12.56
N VAL A 308 9.14 32.13 12.38
CA VAL A 308 8.87 30.70 12.17
C VAL A 308 8.71 29.99 13.51
N ARG A 309 7.60 29.27 13.64
CA ARG A 309 7.31 28.47 14.84
C ARG A 309 7.56 26.99 14.60
N VAL A 310 8.23 26.35 15.53
CA VAL A 310 8.45 24.90 15.54
C VAL A 310 7.83 24.32 16.82
N GLU A 311 6.80 23.54 16.66
CA GLU A 311 6.07 22.88 17.75
C GLU A 311 6.25 21.36 17.65
N LEU A 312 6.92 20.76 18.63
CA LEU A 312 7.23 19.33 18.66
C LEU A 312 6.59 18.69 19.88
N ARG A 313 5.71 17.73 19.67
CA ARG A 313 5.02 17.01 20.75
C ARG A 313 5.15 15.51 20.56
N THR A 314 5.61 14.80 21.57
CA THR A 314 5.51 13.34 21.67
C THR A 314 5.12 12.93 23.09
N SER A 315 4.35 11.86 23.23
CA SER A 315 4.01 11.32 24.54
C SER A 315 5.12 10.45 25.07
N ASP A 316 5.55 9.46 24.28
CA ASP A 316 6.64 8.54 24.61
C ASP A 316 7.65 8.55 23.46
N GLY A 317 8.83 9.06 23.71
CA GLY A 317 9.91 9.21 22.75
C GLY A 317 10.80 10.40 23.02
N ASP A 318 11.98 10.39 22.45
CA ASP A 318 12.96 11.47 22.54
C ASP A 318 12.68 12.54 21.46
N VAL A 319 12.94 13.80 21.79
CA VAL A 319 12.81 14.91 20.83
C VAL A 319 14.15 15.58 20.63
N ALA A 320 14.56 15.73 19.39
CA ALA A 320 15.78 16.46 19.02
C ALA A 320 15.45 17.60 18.04
N TYR A 321 15.83 18.83 18.38
CA TYR A 321 15.91 19.93 17.42
C TYR A 321 17.38 20.28 17.19
N LEU A 322 17.85 20.02 16.00
CA LEU A 322 19.27 20.07 15.62
C LEU A 322 19.54 21.19 14.63
N GLY A 323 20.82 21.54 14.47
CA GLY A 323 21.25 22.43 13.40
C GLY A 323 20.99 21.83 12.00
N PRO A 324 21.33 22.58 10.92
CA PRO A 324 21.22 22.08 9.54
C PRO A 324 21.93 20.74 9.37
N GLU A 325 21.37 19.89 8.53
CA GLU A 325 22.03 18.68 8.03
C GLU A 325 23.14 19.09 7.05
N ASP A 326 24.39 18.60 7.21
CA ASP A 326 25.55 18.91 6.36
C ASP A 326 25.45 18.25 4.96
#